data_2ebbfef9188d2239299e59ebda9ce70f
#
_entry.id   2ebbfef9188d2239299e59ebda9ce70f
#
_cell.length_a   1.000
_cell.length_b   1.000
_cell.length_c   1.000
_cell.angle_alpha   90.00
_cell.angle_beta   90.00
_cell.angle_gamma   90.00
#
_symmetry.space_group_name_H-M   'P 1'
#
loop_
_entity.id
_entity.type
_entity.pdbx_description
1 polymer ?
#
loop_
_entity_poly.entity_id
_entity_poly.type
_entity_poly.pdbx_seq_one_letter_code
_entity_poly.pdbx_strand_id
1 'polypeptide(L)'
;MSVKGILIPIGGNEDKGIETSEIYHLEFIQEGILSRVVKESGGIEASIIIIPTASSIPEEVGENYLQAFGKLGCTNLYVMDIRERSQSEDPENIRRIQEADCVMFSGGNQSNITREIGGTTLHRIMLERYENEKFVIAGTSAGAMCMSKEMITGGGIKEAFTKGATGMGKGMSFIPDLIIDSHFIRRGRFGRLAEAVAKFPKIIGIGLAEDTGLIIKNGDTFEVVGSGMVIVFNARKAKHNNRKSVPKGSPMSLTNLKTHILANGDRFNIKKKKVRVSPLGISVTDAQSL
;
A
#
# COMPACT_ATOMS: atom_id res chain seq x y z
N MET A 1 2.39 -2.92 22.49
CA MET A 1 2.93 -1.56 22.22
C MET A 1 2.27 -1.04 20.93
N SER A 2 2.15 0.27 20.78
CA SER A 2 1.65 0.88 19.52
C SER A 2 2.82 1.01 18.56
N VAL A 3 2.61 0.67 17.29
CA VAL A 3 3.58 0.89 16.22
C VAL A 3 3.82 2.40 16.05
N LYS A 4 5.08 2.83 15.97
CA LYS A 4 5.45 4.25 15.86
C LYS A 4 5.60 4.72 14.41
N GLY A 5 5.94 3.82 13.51
CA GLY A 5 6.11 4.09 12.08
C GLY A 5 4.79 4.28 11.35
N ILE A 6 4.91 4.67 10.09
CA ILE A 6 3.78 5.00 9.22
C ILE A 6 3.89 4.15 7.96
N LEU A 7 2.77 3.51 7.53
CA LEU A 7 2.68 2.87 6.23
C LEU A 7 1.85 3.73 5.28
N ILE A 8 2.31 3.82 4.04
CA ILE A 8 1.63 4.56 2.98
C ILE A 8 1.47 3.68 1.74
N PRO A 9 0.53 2.71 1.74
CA PRO A 9 0.20 1.95 0.54
C PRO A 9 -0.57 2.82 -0.46
N ILE A 10 -0.13 2.83 -1.72
CA ILE A 10 -0.67 3.62 -2.83
C ILE A 10 -1.18 2.67 -3.92
N GLY A 11 -2.34 2.98 -4.51
CA GLY A 11 -3.03 2.12 -5.46
C GLY A 11 -2.39 2.00 -6.84
N GLY A 12 -1.38 2.79 -7.12
CA GLY A 12 -0.68 2.87 -8.40
C GLY A 12 -1.06 4.10 -9.21
N ASN A 13 -0.25 4.41 -10.20
CA ASN A 13 -0.45 5.54 -11.10
C ASN A 13 -0.71 6.86 -10.36
N GLU A 14 0.00 7.05 -9.26
CA GLU A 14 -0.01 8.29 -8.50
C GLU A 14 0.65 9.43 -9.29
N ASP A 15 0.11 10.63 -9.11
CA ASP A 15 0.68 11.84 -9.72
C ASP A 15 2.15 12.03 -9.27
N LYS A 16 3.04 12.23 -10.25
CA LYS A 16 4.48 12.54 -10.06
C LYS A 16 4.83 13.96 -10.47
N GLY A 17 3.82 14.76 -10.83
CA GLY A 17 4.03 16.11 -11.36
C GLY A 17 4.74 16.12 -12.72
N ILE A 18 4.81 15.01 -13.43
CA ILE A 18 5.52 14.87 -14.71
C ILE A 18 4.53 14.96 -15.86
N GLU A 19 3.39 14.31 -15.73
CA GLU A 19 2.34 14.22 -16.74
C GLU A 19 1.01 14.72 -16.19
N THR A 20 0.14 15.20 -17.06
CA THR A 20 -1.25 15.52 -16.71
C THR A 20 -2.14 14.31 -16.98
N SER A 21 -3.10 14.05 -16.10
CA SER A 21 -4.08 12.98 -16.27
C SER A 21 -5.44 13.41 -15.75
N GLU A 22 -6.52 12.97 -16.39
CA GLU A 22 -7.89 13.22 -15.95
C GLU A 22 -8.25 12.62 -14.58
N ILE A 23 -7.42 11.68 -14.09
CA ILE A 23 -7.62 11.09 -12.76
C ILE A 23 -7.01 11.91 -11.63
N TYR A 24 -6.15 12.90 -11.94
CA TYR A 24 -5.48 13.72 -10.95
C TYR A 24 -6.35 14.93 -10.62
N HIS A 25 -6.96 14.93 -9.44
CA HIS A 25 -7.86 16.00 -8.99
C HIS A 25 -7.26 16.87 -7.89
N LEU A 26 -6.08 16.48 -7.35
CA LEU A 26 -5.39 17.19 -6.30
C LEU A 26 -4.15 17.91 -6.86
N GLU A 27 -3.83 19.05 -6.28
CA GLU A 27 -2.62 19.79 -6.64
C GLU A 27 -1.39 19.04 -6.13
N PHE A 28 -0.42 18.75 -7.04
CA PHE A 28 0.70 17.85 -6.78
C PHE A 28 1.56 18.29 -5.60
N ILE A 29 1.92 19.58 -5.53
CA ILE A 29 2.87 20.08 -4.52
C ILE A 29 2.22 20.13 -3.12
N GLN A 30 0.97 20.57 -3.02
CA GLN A 30 0.32 20.82 -1.74
C GLN A 30 -0.48 19.63 -1.23
N GLU A 31 -1.16 18.93 -2.13
CA GLU A 31 -2.19 17.92 -1.79
C GLU A 31 -1.88 16.53 -2.34
N GLY A 32 -0.90 16.40 -3.26
CA GLY A 32 -0.55 15.15 -3.91
C GLY A 32 -0.06 14.07 -2.91
N ILE A 33 -0.21 12.80 -3.29
CA ILE A 33 0.16 11.67 -2.44
C ILE A 33 1.65 11.69 -2.11
N LEU A 34 2.52 12.01 -3.08
CA LEU A 34 3.97 12.06 -2.85
C LEU A 34 4.34 13.22 -1.92
N SER A 35 3.67 14.37 -2.02
CA SER A 35 3.80 15.47 -1.06
C SER A 35 3.45 15.01 0.35
N ARG A 36 2.38 14.20 0.49
CA ARG A 36 2.01 13.61 1.77
C ARG A 36 3.07 12.63 2.28
N VAL A 37 3.71 11.82 1.40
CA VAL A 37 4.85 10.95 1.78
C VAL A 37 5.97 11.82 2.36
N VAL A 38 6.38 12.88 1.69
CA VAL A 38 7.43 13.82 2.16
C VAL A 38 7.06 14.39 3.52
N LYS A 39 5.84 14.89 3.70
CA LYS A 39 5.35 15.45 4.98
C LYS A 39 5.42 14.45 6.12
N GLU A 40 4.96 13.22 5.92
CA GLU A 40 4.99 12.18 6.95
C GLU A 40 6.42 11.69 7.26
N SER A 41 7.35 11.80 6.30
CA SER A 41 8.76 11.44 6.45
C SER A 41 9.58 12.47 7.23
N GLY A 42 9.04 13.65 7.47
CA GLY A 42 9.74 14.72 8.21
C GLY A 42 10.01 15.99 7.41
N GLY A 43 9.54 16.06 6.16
CA GLY A 43 9.69 17.22 5.28
C GLY A 43 10.76 17.02 4.20
N ILE A 44 11.15 18.09 3.55
CA ILE A 44 12.03 18.07 2.37
C ILE A 44 13.48 17.63 2.67
N GLU A 45 13.90 17.72 3.91
CA GLU A 45 15.24 17.27 4.36
C GLU A 45 15.31 15.77 4.64
N ALA A 46 14.16 15.05 4.59
CA ALA A 46 14.09 13.63 4.89
C ALA A 46 14.94 12.80 3.91
N SER A 47 15.64 11.80 4.44
CA SER A 47 16.36 10.80 3.65
C SER A 47 15.37 9.77 3.10
N ILE A 48 15.13 9.79 1.79
CA ILE A 48 14.16 8.91 1.10
C ILE A 48 14.90 7.93 0.21
N ILE A 49 14.70 6.64 0.46
CA ILE A 49 15.25 5.55 -0.35
C ILE A 49 14.16 4.99 -1.27
N ILE A 50 14.39 5.06 -2.57
CA ILE A 50 13.54 4.46 -3.60
C ILE A 50 14.04 3.04 -3.87
N ILE A 51 13.13 2.03 -3.76
CA ILE A 51 13.46 0.63 -4.02
C ILE A 51 12.66 0.11 -5.22
N PRO A 52 13.26 0.11 -6.44
CA PRO A 52 12.59 -0.29 -7.67
C PRO A 52 12.59 -1.80 -7.93
N THR A 53 12.88 -2.65 -6.96
CA THR A 53 13.01 -4.12 -7.05
C THR A 53 11.84 -4.81 -7.77
N ALA A 54 10.62 -4.28 -7.66
CA ALA A 54 9.45 -4.84 -8.35
C ALA A 54 9.45 -4.61 -9.85
N SER A 55 10.12 -3.55 -10.32
CA SER A 55 10.08 -3.10 -11.72
C SER A 55 10.94 -3.94 -12.64
N SER A 56 10.51 -4.08 -13.90
CA SER A 56 11.32 -4.59 -15.01
C SER A 56 12.20 -3.52 -15.66
N ILE A 57 11.97 -2.24 -15.35
CA ILE A 57 12.71 -1.06 -15.83
C ILE A 57 13.12 -0.19 -14.64
N PRO A 58 14.00 -0.69 -13.76
CA PRO A 58 14.28 -0.08 -12.46
C PRO A 58 14.96 1.29 -12.55
N GLU A 59 15.85 1.46 -13.53
CA GLU A 59 16.58 2.71 -13.74
C GLU A 59 15.60 3.85 -14.07
N GLU A 60 14.72 3.64 -15.06
CA GLU A 60 13.70 4.62 -15.45
C GLU A 60 12.74 4.93 -14.31
N VAL A 61 12.29 3.90 -13.59
CA VAL A 61 11.38 4.08 -12.44
C VAL A 61 12.09 4.81 -11.30
N GLY A 62 13.36 4.50 -11.03
CA GLY A 62 14.17 5.22 -10.06
C GLY A 62 14.28 6.70 -10.39
N GLU A 63 14.63 7.02 -11.65
CA GLU A 63 14.74 8.39 -12.14
C GLU A 63 13.43 9.17 -12.03
N ASN A 64 12.30 8.56 -12.42
CA ASN A 64 10.99 9.19 -12.31
C ASN A 64 10.66 9.58 -10.85
N TYR A 65 11.05 8.77 -9.86
CA TYR A 65 10.86 9.13 -8.44
C TYR A 65 11.85 10.19 -7.96
N LEU A 66 13.11 10.16 -8.42
CA LEU A 66 14.07 11.22 -8.12
C LEU A 66 13.56 12.57 -8.64
N GLN A 67 13.02 12.61 -9.86
CA GLN A 67 12.44 13.83 -10.43
C GLN A 67 11.19 14.27 -9.64
N ALA A 68 10.28 13.34 -9.31
CA ALA A 68 9.05 13.66 -8.58
C ALA A 68 9.34 14.23 -7.17
N PHE A 69 10.20 13.57 -6.39
CA PHE A 69 10.60 14.06 -5.07
C PHE A 69 11.46 15.33 -5.16
N GLY A 70 12.31 15.45 -6.20
CA GLY A 70 13.07 16.66 -6.47
C GLY A 70 12.17 17.87 -6.73
N LYS A 71 11.07 17.72 -7.48
CA LYS A 71 10.07 18.77 -7.68
C LYS A 71 9.38 19.19 -6.38
N LEU A 72 9.27 18.29 -5.40
CA LEU A 72 8.76 18.57 -4.05
C LEU A 72 9.81 19.22 -3.14
N GLY A 73 11.03 19.47 -3.64
CA GLY A 73 12.12 20.12 -2.93
C GLY A 73 13.03 19.17 -2.16
N CYS A 74 12.85 17.84 -2.28
CA CYS A 74 13.73 16.89 -1.61
C CYS A 74 15.08 16.76 -2.29
N THR A 75 16.16 16.75 -1.52
CA THR A 75 17.54 16.66 -2.03
C THR A 75 18.27 15.40 -1.54
N ASN A 76 17.83 14.81 -0.43
CA ASN A 76 18.43 13.60 0.15
C ASN A 76 17.72 12.34 -0.36
N LEU A 77 17.97 12.00 -1.62
CA LEU A 77 17.31 10.91 -2.34
C LEU A 77 18.32 9.85 -2.77
N TYR A 78 17.97 8.59 -2.65
CA TYR A 78 18.81 7.48 -3.08
C TYR A 78 17.99 6.37 -3.72
N VAL A 79 18.45 5.84 -4.87
CA VAL A 79 17.85 4.66 -5.51
C VAL A 79 18.65 3.43 -5.08
N MET A 80 18.00 2.52 -4.36
CA MET A 80 18.55 1.24 -3.93
C MET A 80 17.98 0.12 -4.81
N ASP A 81 18.70 -0.21 -5.88
CA ASP A 81 18.27 -1.23 -6.85
C ASP A 81 18.69 -2.64 -6.39
N ILE A 82 17.82 -3.30 -5.65
CA ILE A 82 17.99 -4.69 -5.19
C ILE A 82 17.47 -5.64 -6.28
N ARG A 83 18.38 -6.37 -6.93
CA ARG A 83 18.07 -7.37 -7.97
C ARG A 83 18.32 -8.80 -7.53
N GLU A 84 19.18 -8.98 -6.56
CA GLU A 84 19.56 -10.26 -5.99
C GLU A 84 19.46 -10.19 -4.46
N ARG A 85 19.08 -11.31 -3.87
CA ARG A 85 18.90 -11.45 -2.42
C ARG A 85 20.16 -11.12 -1.61
N SER A 86 21.33 -11.37 -2.17
CA SER A 86 22.63 -11.02 -1.58
C SER A 86 22.78 -9.53 -1.30
N GLN A 87 22.23 -8.66 -2.17
CA GLN A 87 22.26 -7.21 -1.99
C GLN A 87 21.44 -6.73 -0.78
N SER A 88 20.46 -7.54 -0.34
CA SER A 88 19.69 -7.27 0.89
C SER A 88 20.45 -7.61 2.17
N GLU A 89 21.63 -8.22 2.05
CA GLU A 89 22.58 -8.48 3.14
C GLU A 89 23.85 -7.62 3.01
N ASP A 90 23.94 -6.76 2.00
CA ASP A 90 25.05 -5.86 1.78
C ASP A 90 25.15 -4.82 2.91
N PRO A 91 26.35 -4.66 3.55
CA PRO A 91 26.51 -3.74 4.67
C PRO A 91 26.19 -2.28 4.36
N GLU A 92 26.46 -1.81 3.13
CA GLU A 92 26.17 -0.45 2.74
C GLU A 92 24.66 -0.21 2.56
N ASN A 93 23.93 -1.15 1.95
CA ASN A 93 22.48 -1.09 1.85
C ASN A 93 21.83 -1.15 3.23
N ILE A 94 22.36 -1.98 4.13
CA ILE A 94 21.91 -2.07 5.52
C ILE A 94 22.11 -0.73 6.23
N ARG A 95 23.31 -0.13 6.13
CA ARG A 95 23.61 1.17 6.74
C ARG A 95 22.66 2.25 6.23
N ARG A 96 22.42 2.32 4.92
CA ARG A 96 21.49 3.29 4.32
C ARG A 96 20.07 3.15 4.86
N ILE A 97 19.56 1.93 4.97
CA ILE A 97 18.22 1.70 5.56
C ILE A 97 18.18 2.09 7.04
N GLN A 98 19.27 1.91 7.79
CA GLN A 98 19.34 2.35 9.19
C GLN A 98 19.29 3.87 9.35
N GLU A 99 19.79 4.62 8.37
CA GLU A 99 19.85 6.08 8.37
C GLU A 99 18.66 6.77 7.69
N ALA A 100 17.86 6.04 6.90
CA ALA A 100 16.75 6.61 6.13
C ALA A 100 15.55 7.00 7.00
N ASP A 101 14.83 8.05 6.60
CA ASP A 101 13.54 8.43 7.18
C ASP A 101 12.37 7.74 6.48
N CYS A 102 12.55 7.43 5.20
CA CYS A 102 11.51 6.83 4.36
C CYS A 102 12.08 5.81 3.37
N VAL A 103 11.31 4.75 3.15
CA VAL A 103 11.49 3.82 2.03
C VAL A 103 10.28 3.89 1.12
N MET A 104 10.51 4.04 -0.20
CA MET A 104 9.46 4.02 -1.24
C MET A 104 9.63 2.83 -2.17
N PHE A 105 8.77 1.82 -2.04
CA PHE A 105 8.73 0.67 -2.95
C PHE A 105 7.97 1.02 -4.23
N SER A 106 8.55 0.72 -5.38
CA SER A 106 7.93 0.96 -6.68
C SER A 106 6.87 -0.08 -7.05
N GLY A 107 6.15 0.19 -8.13
CA GLY A 107 5.28 -0.76 -8.83
C GLY A 107 6.06 -1.81 -9.63
N GLY A 108 5.33 -2.86 -10.07
CA GLY A 108 5.84 -3.98 -10.85
C GLY A 108 5.29 -5.32 -10.37
N ASN A 109 6.16 -6.29 -10.10
CA ASN A 109 5.80 -7.59 -9.54
C ASN A 109 6.15 -7.67 -8.05
N GLN A 110 5.14 -7.72 -7.19
CA GLN A 110 5.30 -7.78 -5.74
C GLN A 110 6.05 -9.03 -5.26
N SER A 111 6.04 -10.11 -6.04
CA SER A 111 6.78 -11.33 -5.70
C SER A 111 8.30 -11.13 -5.79
N ASN A 112 8.77 -10.17 -6.59
CA ASN A 112 10.20 -9.83 -6.63
C ASN A 112 10.63 -9.19 -5.30
N ILE A 113 9.84 -8.25 -4.75
CA ILE A 113 10.14 -7.64 -3.44
C ILE A 113 10.24 -8.72 -2.36
N THR A 114 9.26 -9.62 -2.29
CA THR A 114 9.26 -10.66 -1.26
C THR A 114 10.35 -11.69 -1.45
N ARG A 115 10.76 -12.00 -2.69
CA ARG A 115 11.83 -12.94 -3.00
C ARG A 115 13.20 -12.36 -2.65
N GLU A 116 13.47 -11.13 -3.04
CA GLU A 116 14.81 -10.55 -2.89
C GLU A 116 15.02 -9.92 -1.49
N ILE A 117 13.96 -9.39 -0.88
CA ILE A 117 14.07 -8.64 0.37
C ILE A 117 13.43 -9.38 1.55
N GLY A 118 12.35 -10.13 1.32
CA GLY A 118 11.59 -10.79 2.39
C GLY A 118 12.44 -11.75 3.25
N GLY A 119 12.45 -11.54 4.57
CA GLY A 119 13.18 -12.37 5.54
C GLY A 119 14.69 -12.14 5.60
N THR A 120 15.23 -11.14 4.90
CA THR A 120 16.64 -10.73 4.97
C THR A 120 16.89 -9.79 6.15
N THR A 121 18.18 -9.46 6.38
CA THR A 121 18.56 -8.44 7.38
C THR A 121 17.93 -7.08 7.07
N LEU A 122 17.92 -6.68 5.79
CA LEU A 122 17.27 -5.45 5.35
C LEU A 122 15.79 -5.41 5.75
N HIS A 123 15.04 -6.50 5.50
CA HIS A 123 13.63 -6.61 5.90
C HIS A 123 13.44 -6.54 7.41
N ARG A 124 14.27 -7.23 8.18
CA ARG A 124 14.20 -7.24 9.65
C ARG A 124 14.42 -5.84 10.23
N ILE A 125 15.39 -5.08 9.70
CA ILE A 125 15.65 -3.70 10.12
C ILE A 125 14.46 -2.80 9.79
N MET A 126 13.88 -2.89 8.59
CA MET A 126 12.69 -2.12 8.24
C MET A 126 11.52 -2.42 9.17
N LEU A 127 11.27 -3.69 9.54
CA LEU A 127 10.23 -4.07 10.49
C LEU A 127 10.50 -3.48 11.88
N GLU A 128 11.72 -3.62 12.38
CA GLU A 128 12.13 -3.13 13.69
C GLU A 128 11.97 -1.60 13.79
N ARG A 129 12.43 -0.88 12.76
CA ARG A 129 12.29 0.59 12.69
C ARG A 129 10.83 1.01 12.58
N TYR A 130 10.02 0.32 11.76
CA TYR A 130 8.59 0.57 11.64
C TYR A 130 7.86 0.37 12.98
N GLU A 131 8.22 -0.66 13.74
CA GLU A 131 7.60 -0.90 15.04
C GLU A 131 8.00 0.12 16.12
N ASN A 132 9.26 0.57 16.12
CA ASN A 132 9.87 1.27 17.24
C ASN A 132 10.24 2.73 16.99
N GLU A 133 10.26 3.18 15.74
CA GLU A 133 10.72 4.51 15.35
C GLU A 133 9.69 5.24 14.47
N LYS A 134 9.87 6.54 14.29
CA LYS A 134 9.12 7.34 13.33
C LYS A 134 9.69 7.11 11.91
N PHE A 135 9.48 5.92 11.39
CA PHE A 135 9.98 5.49 10.09
C PHE A 135 8.81 5.31 9.11
N VAL A 136 8.95 5.80 7.87
CA VAL A 136 7.91 5.72 6.85
C VAL A 136 8.22 4.60 5.87
N ILE A 137 7.25 3.72 5.61
CA ILE A 137 7.29 2.75 4.52
C ILE A 137 6.15 3.08 3.57
N ALA A 138 6.48 3.67 2.44
CA ALA A 138 5.57 3.95 1.34
C ALA A 138 5.75 2.91 0.23
N GLY A 139 4.73 2.73 -0.59
CA GLY A 139 4.85 1.85 -1.76
C GLY A 139 3.63 1.89 -2.64
N THR A 140 3.89 1.88 -3.95
CA THR A 140 2.85 1.95 -4.97
C THR A 140 2.60 0.60 -5.63
N SER A 141 1.34 0.30 -5.95
CA SER A 141 0.93 -0.90 -6.68
C SER A 141 1.51 -2.19 -6.05
N ALA A 142 2.53 -2.81 -6.64
CA ALA A 142 3.26 -3.95 -6.10
C ALA A 142 3.86 -3.65 -4.71
N GLY A 143 4.43 -2.45 -4.52
CA GLY A 143 4.97 -1.98 -3.25
C GLY A 143 3.90 -1.84 -2.16
N ALA A 144 2.66 -1.48 -2.51
CA ALA A 144 1.54 -1.49 -1.57
C ALA A 144 1.09 -2.90 -1.23
N MET A 145 0.97 -3.78 -2.23
CA MET A 145 0.48 -5.14 -2.06
C MET A 145 1.42 -5.98 -1.19
N CYS A 146 2.74 -5.80 -1.33
CA CYS A 146 3.72 -6.55 -0.54
C CYS A 146 3.70 -6.23 0.97
N MET A 147 3.11 -5.11 1.40
CA MET A 147 3.03 -4.74 2.82
C MET A 147 2.18 -5.72 3.64
N SER A 148 1.22 -6.40 3.02
CA SER A 148 0.37 -7.40 3.66
C SER A 148 1.16 -8.62 4.11
N LYS A 149 0.64 -9.37 5.10
CA LYS A 149 1.13 -10.71 5.43
C LYS A 149 0.61 -11.75 4.43
N GLU A 150 -0.70 -11.76 4.21
CA GLU A 150 -1.35 -12.57 3.19
C GLU A 150 -1.47 -11.71 1.92
N MET A 151 -0.61 -11.95 0.95
CA MET A 151 -0.43 -11.10 -0.23
C MET A 151 -1.12 -11.70 -1.46
N ILE A 152 -1.86 -10.90 -2.21
CA ILE A 152 -2.36 -11.30 -3.53
C ILE A 152 -1.18 -11.29 -4.51
N THR A 153 -0.94 -12.43 -5.19
CA THR A 153 0.15 -12.56 -6.18
C THR A 153 -0.35 -12.52 -7.62
N GLY A 154 -1.64 -12.73 -7.86
CA GLY A 154 -2.23 -12.74 -9.18
C GLY A 154 -3.72 -13.02 -9.16
N GLY A 155 -4.30 -13.20 -10.34
CA GLY A 155 -5.73 -13.44 -10.54
C GLY A 155 -6.33 -12.45 -11.54
N GLY A 156 -7.00 -12.96 -12.57
CA GLY A 156 -7.63 -12.17 -13.65
C GLY A 156 -9.13 -11.91 -13.38
N ILE A 157 -9.72 -11.01 -14.19
CA ILE A 157 -11.14 -10.68 -14.14
C ILE A 157 -12.00 -11.84 -14.67
N LYS A 158 -11.52 -12.57 -15.69
CA LYS A 158 -12.30 -13.64 -16.36
C LYS A 158 -12.73 -14.77 -15.42
N GLU A 159 -11.94 -15.00 -14.37
CA GLU A 159 -12.17 -16.07 -13.38
C GLU A 159 -12.64 -15.51 -12.04
N ALA A 160 -13.06 -14.24 -12.02
CA ALA A 160 -13.50 -13.57 -10.79
C ALA A 160 -14.61 -14.35 -10.10
N PHE A 161 -14.59 -14.37 -8.76
CA PHE A 161 -15.55 -15.09 -7.89
C PHE A 161 -15.52 -16.63 -8.00
N THR A 162 -14.49 -17.20 -8.63
CA THR A 162 -14.29 -18.66 -8.61
C THR A 162 -13.21 -19.05 -7.62
N LYS A 163 -13.38 -20.17 -6.94
CA LYS A 163 -12.41 -20.68 -5.96
C LYS A 163 -11.08 -21.01 -6.62
N GLY A 164 -10.00 -20.38 -6.16
CA GLY A 164 -8.64 -20.61 -6.63
C GLY A 164 -8.24 -19.74 -7.81
N ALA A 165 -9.07 -18.79 -8.23
CA ALA A 165 -8.74 -17.80 -9.26
C ALA A 165 -7.73 -16.76 -8.74
N THR A 166 -7.75 -16.47 -7.43
CA THR A 166 -6.84 -15.53 -6.80
C THR A 166 -5.60 -16.24 -6.29
N GLY A 167 -4.44 -15.92 -6.87
CA GLY A 167 -3.14 -16.33 -6.36
C GLY A 167 -2.83 -15.61 -5.03
N MET A 168 -2.41 -16.39 -4.02
CA MET A 168 -2.03 -15.85 -2.71
C MET A 168 -0.63 -16.31 -2.34
N GLY A 169 0.16 -15.43 -1.78
CA GLY A 169 1.51 -15.68 -1.26
C GLY A 169 1.73 -14.98 0.08
N LYS A 170 2.97 -15.00 0.54
CA LYS A 170 3.40 -14.25 1.73
C LYS A 170 4.00 -12.92 1.32
N GLY A 171 3.59 -11.86 1.98
CA GLY A 171 4.18 -10.53 1.84
C GLY A 171 5.18 -10.22 2.95
N MET A 172 5.50 -8.93 3.10
CA MET A 172 6.50 -8.42 4.05
C MET A 172 5.96 -8.31 5.48
N SER A 173 4.68 -8.56 5.71
CA SER A 173 4.05 -8.55 7.04
C SER A 173 4.12 -7.23 7.81
N PHE A 174 4.34 -6.09 7.15
CA PHE A 174 4.28 -4.78 7.81
C PHE A 174 2.89 -4.50 8.37
N ILE A 175 1.83 -5.01 7.74
CA ILE A 175 0.45 -4.92 8.24
C ILE A 175 -0.31 -6.25 8.08
N PRO A 176 -0.26 -7.13 9.10
CA PRO A 176 -0.86 -8.46 9.01
C PRO A 176 -2.39 -8.46 8.98
N ASP A 177 -3.04 -7.40 9.43
CA ASP A 177 -4.49 -7.28 9.52
C ASP A 177 -5.17 -6.84 8.22
N LEU A 178 -4.39 -6.51 7.16
CA LEU A 178 -4.88 -6.10 5.85
C LEU A 178 -4.42 -7.02 4.73
N ILE A 179 -5.29 -7.23 3.75
CA ILE A 179 -4.97 -7.71 2.40
C ILE A 179 -5.18 -6.54 1.46
N ILE A 180 -4.10 -6.08 0.82
CA ILE A 180 -4.13 -4.90 -0.04
C ILE A 180 -4.13 -5.33 -1.51
N ASP A 181 -5.01 -4.70 -2.30
CA ASP A 181 -5.06 -4.80 -3.75
C ASP A 181 -5.03 -3.41 -4.39
N SER A 182 -4.33 -3.27 -5.49
CA SER A 182 -4.04 -2.00 -6.17
C SER A 182 -4.73 -1.92 -7.54
N HIS A 183 -4.73 -0.75 -8.19
CA HIS A 183 -5.44 -0.51 -9.47
C HIS A 183 -6.86 -1.07 -9.46
N PHE A 184 -7.51 -0.98 -8.30
CA PHE A 184 -8.64 -1.82 -7.93
C PHE A 184 -9.86 -1.58 -8.82
N ILE A 185 -10.20 -0.31 -9.03
CA ILE A 185 -11.35 0.10 -9.86
C ILE A 185 -11.05 -0.13 -11.33
N ARG A 186 -9.94 0.43 -11.83
CA ARG A 186 -9.58 0.37 -13.25
C ARG A 186 -9.45 -1.05 -13.78
N ARG A 187 -8.96 -1.98 -12.95
CA ARG A 187 -8.76 -3.38 -13.33
C ARG A 187 -9.87 -4.31 -12.83
N GLY A 188 -11.01 -3.80 -12.34
CA GLY A 188 -12.17 -4.60 -11.94
C GLY A 188 -11.89 -5.70 -10.91
N ARG A 189 -11.05 -5.43 -9.91
CA ARG A 189 -10.46 -6.46 -9.03
C ARG A 189 -11.34 -6.92 -7.87
N PHE A 190 -12.62 -6.57 -7.88
CA PHE A 190 -13.59 -6.92 -6.81
C PHE A 190 -13.62 -8.42 -6.51
N GLY A 191 -13.67 -9.26 -7.56
CA GLY A 191 -13.80 -10.70 -7.40
C GLY A 191 -12.60 -11.34 -6.71
N ARG A 192 -11.37 -10.91 -7.05
CA ARG A 192 -10.17 -11.48 -6.44
C ARG A 192 -10.00 -11.06 -4.98
N LEU A 193 -10.33 -9.81 -4.63
CA LEU A 193 -10.30 -9.37 -3.24
C LEU A 193 -11.41 -10.04 -2.42
N ALA A 194 -12.59 -10.23 -3.01
CA ALA A 194 -13.69 -10.99 -2.36
C ALA A 194 -13.27 -12.45 -2.07
N GLU A 195 -12.59 -13.12 -3.02
CA GLU A 195 -12.05 -14.47 -2.77
C GLU A 195 -10.96 -14.45 -1.69
N ALA A 196 -10.08 -13.47 -1.70
CA ALA A 196 -9.01 -13.35 -0.70
C ALA A 196 -9.58 -13.21 0.72
N VAL A 197 -10.59 -12.34 0.92
CA VAL A 197 -11.24 -12.20 2.24
C VAL A 197 -12.15 -13.38 2.57
N ALA A 198 -12.72 -14.10 1.58
CA ALA A 198 -13.42 -15.36 1.83
C ALA A 198 -12.47 -16.46 2.33
N LYS A 199 -11.21 -16.45 1.86
CA LYS A 199 -10.13 -17.34 2.35
C LYS A 199 -9.66 -16.95 3.74
N PHE A 200 -9.54 -15.65 4.03
CA PHE A 200 -9.03 -15.09 5.29
C PHE A 200 -10.08 -14.15 5.94
N PRO A 201 -11.22 -14.63 6.42
CA PRO A 201 -12.36 -13.80 6.80
C PRO A 201 -12.11 -12.92 8.04
N LYS A 202 -11.02 -13.13 8.78
CA LYS A 202 -10.63 -12.30 9.92
C LYS A 202 -9.84 -11.06 9.47
N ILE A 203 -9.27 -11.06 8.27
CA ILE A 203 -8.45 -9.98 7.70
C ILE A 203 -9.33 -9.04 6.88
N ILE A 204 -9.06 -7.76 6.93
CA ILE A 204 -9.76 -6.73 6.14
C ILE A 204 -9.14 -6.67 4.75
N GLY A 205 -9.98 -6.72 3.72
CA GLY A 205 -9.56 -6.47 2.34
C GLY A 205 -9.62 -4.98 2.00
N ILE A 206 -8.58 -4.47 1.38
CA ILE A 206 -8.45 -3.08 0.93
C ILE A 206 -8.22 -3.07 -0.57
N GLY A 207 -9.11 -2.43 -1.32
CA GLY A 207 -8.93 -2.13 -2.74
C GLY A 207 -8.63 -0.66 -2.94
N LEU A 208 -7.42 -0.35 -3.40
CA LEU A 208 -6.95 1.01 -3.65
C LEU A 208 -7.16 1.37 -5.12
N ALA A 209 -7.89 2.45 -5.42
CA ALA A 209 -7.94 3.03 -6.76
C ALA A 209 -6.59 3.64 -7.16
N GLU A 210 -6.42 4.01 -8.43
CA GLU A 210 -5.25 4.76 -8.89
C GLU A 210 -5.24 6.16 -8.24
N ASP A 211 -4.08 6.76 -8.11
CA ASP A 211 -3.83 8.02 -7.41
C ASP A 211 -4.56 8.13 -6.06
N THR A 212 -4.53 7.02 -5.31
CA THR A 212 -5.20 6.92 -4.01
C THR A 212 -4.37 6.07 -3.06
N GLY A 213 -4.22 6.52 -1.83
CA GLY A 213 -3.43 5.82 -0.82
C GLY A 213 -4.04 5.91 0.57
N LEU A 214 -3.36 5.27 1.51
CA LEU A 214 -3.70 5.30 2.92
C LEU A 214 -2.52 5.84 3.72
N ILE A 215 -2.79 6.69 4.70
CA ILE A 215 -1.82 7.02 5.76
C ILE A 215 -2.20 6.19 6.98
N ILE A 216 -1.45 5.11 7.21
CA ILE A 216 -1.72 4.18 8.32
C ILE A 216 -0.83 4.53 9.50
N LYS A 217 -1.41 4.93 10.62
CA LYS A 217 -0.73 5.29 11.86
C LYS A 217 -1.09 4.33 13.00
N ASN A 218 -0.18 4.16 13.94
CA ASN A 218 -0.32 3.28 15.12
C ASN A 218 -0.61 1.80 14.77
N GLY A 219 -0.43 1.41 13.49
CA GLY A 219 -0.73 0.07 12.99
C GLY A 219 -2.22 -0.30 13.02
N ASP A 220 -3.14 0.65 13.25
CA ASP A 220 -4.56 0.33 13.43
C ASP A 220 -5.57 1.34 12.85
N THR A 221 -5.13 2.50 12.41
CA THR A 221 -6.02 3.53 11.86
C THR A 221 -5.43 4.09 10.59
N PHE A 222 -6.24 4.19 9.55
CA PHE A 222 -5.84 4.86 8.32
C PHE A 222 -6.74 6.05 7.98
N GLU A 223 -6.16 6.99 7.27
CA GLU A 223 -6.79 8.10 6.56
C GLU A 223 -6.62 7.87 5.07
N VAL A 224 -7.66 8.09 4.29
CA VAL A 224 -7.62 8.04 2.82
C VAL A 224 -7.05 9.35 2.28
N VAL A 225 -6.11 9.25 1.34
CA VAL A 225 -5.52 10.39 0.62
C VAL A 225 -5.51 10.12 -0.88
N GLY A 226 -5.64 11.17 -1.69
CA GLY A 226 -5.59 11.06 -3.15
C GLY A 226 -6.92 11.31 -3.84
N SER A 227 -6.91 11.19 -5.16
CA SER A 227 -8.00 11.62 -6.05
C SER A 227 -9.13 10.61 -6.19
N GLY A 228 -8.88 9.33 -5.92
CA GLY A 228 -9.85 8.25 -6.11
C GLY A 228 -10.49 7.78 -4.80
N MET A 229 -10.80 6.48 -4.75
CA MET A 229 -11.52 5.88 -3.63
C MET A 229 -10.85 4.60 -3.12
N VAL A 230 -11.19 4.26 -1.89
CA VAL A 230 -10.78 3.02 -1.22
C VAL A 230 -12.00 2.16 -0.96
N ILE A 231 -11.94 0.90 -1.37
CA ILE A 231 -12.95 -0.11 -1.07
C ILE A 231 -12.47 -0.97 0.10
N VAL A 232 -13.27 -1.05 1.15
CA VAL A 232 -12.99 -1.88 2.33
C VAL A 232 -13.91 -3.08 2.36
N PHE A 233 -13.37 -4.29 2.35
CA PHE A 233 -14.13 -5.54 2.49
C PHE A 233 -13.90 -6.15 3.87
N ASN A 234 -15.00 -6.46 4.58
CA ASN A 234 -14.97 -7.14 5.87
C ASN A 234 -15.89 -8.37 5.84
N ALA A 235 -15.28 -9.54 5.72
CA ALA A 235 -15.97 -10.83 5.68
C ALA A 235 -16.16 -11.48 7.06
N ARG A 236 -15.73 -10.84 8.17
CA ARG A 236 -15.76 -11.44 9.52
C ARG A 236 -17.16 -11.88 9.98
N LYS A 237 -18.19 -11.15 9.53
CA LYS A 237 -19.60 -11.44 9.83
C LYS A 237 -20.37 -11.98 8.61
N ALA A 238 -19.67 -12.52 7.62
CA ALA A 238 -20.31 -13.19 6.50
C ALA A 238 -21.21 -14.33 7.04
N LYS A 239 -22.47 -14.36 6.60
CA LYS A 239 -23.43 -15.38 7.02
C LYS A 239 -23.22 -16.68 6.27
N HIS A 240 -22.82 -16.60 5.00
CA HIS A 240 -22.54 -17.74 4.15
C HIS A 240 -21.19 -17.53 3.45
N ASN A 241 -20.36 -18.56 3.43
CA ASN A 241 -19.10 -18.61 2.73
C ASN A 241 -18.81 -20.08 2.38
N ASN A 242 -19.14 -20.46 1.17
CA ASN A 242 -18.98 -21.85 0.71
C ASN A 242 -17.61 -22.17 0.13
N ARG A 243 -16.64 -21.23 0.20
CA ARG A 243 -15.31 -21.39 -0.40
C ARG A 243 -14.62 -22.71 0.00
N LYS A 244 -14.83 -23.17 1.23
CA LYS A 244 -14.23 -24.42 1.69
C LYS A 244 -14.89 -25.65 1.07
N SER A 245 -16.20 -25.59 0.80
CA SER A 245 -17.04 -26.72 0.40
C SER A 245 -17.08 -26.96 -1.11
N VAL A 246 -16.84 -25.93 -1.94
CA VAL A 246 -16.86 -26.07 -3.41
C VAL A 246 -15.51 -26.51 -3.97
N PRO A 247 -15.45 -27.24 -5.09
CA PRO A 247 -14.22 -27.58 -5.79
C PRO A 247 -13.46 -26.34 -6.30
N LYS A 248 -12.16 -26.47 -6.57
CA LYS A 248 -11.38 -25.42 -7.28
C LYS A 248 -11.98 -25.21 -8.68
N GLY A 249 -12.05 -23.94 -9.12
CA GLY A 249 -12.67 -23.56 -10.40
C GLY A 249 -14.19 -23.38 -10.34
N SER A 250 -14.84 -23.66 -9.20
CA SER A 250 -16.29 -23.46 -9.06
C SER A 250 -16.62 -22.04 -8.58
N PRO A 251 -17.76 -21.48 -8.99
CA PRO A 251 -18.28 -20.23 -8.45
C PRO A 251 -18.48 -20.31 -6.93
N MET A 252 -18.21 -19.20 -6.23
CA MET A 252 -18.38 -19.12 -4.78
C MET A 252 -19.58 -18.28 -4.40
N SER A 253 -20.20 -18.61 -3.27
CA SER A 253 -21.19 -17.77 -2.59
C SER A 253 -20.58 -17.16 -1.33
N LEU A 254 -20.67 -15.85 -1.22
CA LEU A 254 -20.28 -15.08 -0.05
C LEU A 254 -21.38 -14.05 0.24
N THR A 255 -22.08 -14.19 1.37
CA THR A 255 -23.18 -13.29 1.74
C THR A 255 -22.84 -12.47 2.97
N ASN A 256 -23.46 -11.30 3.08
CA ASN A 256 -23.19 -10.33 4.15
C ASN A 256 -21.72 -9.86 4.21
N LEU A 257 -21.08 -9.75 3.05
CA LEU A 257 -19.83 -9.06 2.94
C LEU A 257 -20.06 -7.56 3.22
N LYS A 258 -19.58 -7.09 4.37
CA LYS A 258 -19.68 -5.67 4.70
C LYS A 258 -18.68 -4.89 3.86
N THR A 259 -19.18 -3.90 3.13
CA THR A 259 -18.37 -3.05 2.25
C THR A 259 -18.48 -1.58 2.68
N HIS A 260 -17.35 -0.87 2.64
CA HIS A 260 -17.31 0.58 2.71
C HIS A 260 -16.62 1.14 1.48
N ILE A 261 -17.07 2.28 1.00
CA ILE A 261 -16.44 3.10 -0.04
C ILE A 261 -16.02 4.38 0.65
N LEU A 262 -14.73 4.68 0.64
CA LEU A 262 -14.14 5.80 1.37
C LEU A 262 -13.39 6.70 0.40
N ALA A 263 -13.52 8.01 0.59
CA ALA A 263 -12.87 9.04 -0.20
C ALA A 263 -11.81 9.81 0.60
N ASN A 264 -11.14 10.74 -0.04
CA ASN A 264 -10.11 11.60 0.56
C ASN A 264 -10.59 12.22 1.90
N GLY A 265 -9.76 12.11 2.93
CA GLY A 265 -10.05 12.58 4.29
C GLY A 265 -10.81 11.60 5.18
N ASP A 266 -11.46 10.57 4.61
CA ASP A 266 -12.16 9.57 5.42
C ASP A 266 -11.18 8.71 6.20
N ARG A 267 -11.60 8.25 7.39
CA ARG A 267 -10.78 7.44 8.28
C ARG A 267 -11.44 6.12 8.65
N PHE A 268 -10.62 5.10 8.82
CA PHE A 268 -11.08 3.79 9.25
C PHE A 268 -10.16 3.22 10.33
N ASN A 269 -10.76 2.75 11.43
CA ASN A 269 -10.02 2.01 12.44
C ASN A 269 -10.10 0.51 12.15
N ILE A 270 -8.96 -0.11 11.86
CA ILE A 270 -8.82 -1.51 11.43
C ILE A 270 -9.25 -2.48 12.55
N LYS A 271 -8.85 -2.20 13.80
CA LYS A 271 -9.20 -3.07 14.96
C LYS A 271 -10.67 -2.93 15.36
N LYS A 272 -11.15 -1.69 15.50
CA LYS A 272 -12.55 -1.40 15.88
C LYS A 272 -13.53 -1.56 14.72
N LYS A 273 -13.05 -1.57 13.46
CA LYS A 273 -13.87 -1.64 12.23
C LYS A 273 -14.91 -0.52 12.16
N LYS A 274 -14.49 0.68 12.56
CA LYS A 274 -15.31 1.89 12.57
C LYS A 274 -14.82 2.86 11.50
N VAL A 275 -15.76 3.43 10.75
CA VAL A 275 -15.56 4.52 9.80
C VAL A 275 -15.79 5.85 10.50
N ARG A 276 -15.02 6.86 10.15
CA ARG A 276 -15.30 8.27 10.40
C ARG A 276 -15.20 8.96 9.04
N VAL A 277 -16.34 9.43 8.55
CA VAL A 277 -16.42 10.18 7.29
C VAL A 277 -16.01 11.61 7.57
N SER A 278 -15.19 12.19 6.69
CA SER A 278 -14.82 13.61 6.75
C SER A 278 -16.01 14.46 6.34
N PRO A 279 -16.31 15.56 7.05
CA PRO A 279 -17.34 16.51 6.60
C PRO A 279 -16.99 17.08 5.23
N LEU A 280 -17.97 17.15 4.34
CA LEU A 280 -17.82 17.79 3.02
C LEU A 280 -17.38 19.26 3.19
N GLY A 281 -16.31 19.65 2.51
CA GLY A 281 -15.87 21.05 2.42
C GLY A 281 -14.88 21.53 3.48
N ILE A 282 -14.38 20.65 4.36
CA ILE A 282 -13.26 21.01 5.25
C ILE A 282 -11.98 20.46 4.63
N SER A 283 -11.12 21.32 4.11
CA SER A 283 -9.73 21.01 3.81
C SER A 283 -9.06 20.49 5.07
N VAL A 284 -8.18 19.49 4.94
CA VAL A 284 -7.47 18.86 6.10
C VAL A 284 -6.62 19.87 6.88
N THR A 285 -6.36 21.04 6.32
CA THR A 285 -5.69 22.17 6.96
C THR A 285 -6.51 22.83 8.08
N ASP A 286 -7.85 22.76 8.02
CA ASP A 286 -8.72 23.43 8.99
C ASP A 286 -9.07 22.58 10.22
N ALA A 287 -8.75 21.28 10.20
CA ALA A 287 -9.12 20.36 11.29
C ALA A 287 -8.15 20.36 12.50
N GLN A 288 -7.13 21.20 12.51
CA GLN A 288 -6.19 21.37 13.64
C GLN A 288 -6.57 22.53 14.58
N SER A 289 -7.65 23.24 14.31
CA SER A 289 -8.10 24.41 15.09
C SER A 289 -9.48 24.22 15.76
N LEU A 290 -9.95 22.96 15.93
CA LEU A 290 -11.16 22.65 16.71
C LEU A 290 -10.88 21.61 17.79
#